data_9e37ed48d8a49d891d33c9b49ad4e5cb
#
_entry.id   9e37ed48d8a49d891d33c9b49ad4e5cb
#
_cell.length_a   1.000
_cell.length_b   1.000
_cell.length_c   1.000
_cell.angle_alpha   90.00
_cell.angle_beta   90.00
_cell.angle_gamma   90.00
#
_symmetry.space_group_name_H-M   'P 1'
#
loop_
_entity.id
_entity.type
_entity.pdbx_description
1 polymer ?
#
loop_
_entity_poly.entity_id
_entity_poly.type
_entity_poly.pdbx_seq_one_letter_code
_entity_poly.pdbx_strand_id
1 'polypeptide(L)'
;MKKTIIIPLTIMTLAATACQQGGSSEENPLLTTPATPYGAPQFDKIKTEHYEPAFDVALAEARADIEAIARNPEPPTFDNTIVALERSGNRLNSVATIFFALQSAETSDEMDAIAERLQPKLVEYSNDIYLDPVIFQRVKTVYDNRADYGLDIQDSMLLDRTYKSFVRGGAGLDEAGKERYRAITNELATLSLKFEQNVLAATNAFTLNIPAANSAKVAELPDFVRESMADEA
;
A
#
# COMPACT_ATOMS: atom_id res chain seq x y z
N MET A 1 11.24 -82.52 2.39
CA MET A 1 10.37 -81.86 1.40
C MET A 1 9.67 -80.69 2.12
N LYS A 2 10.22 -79.50 2.00
CA LYS A 2 9.62 -78.29 2.61
C LYS A 2 8.88 -77.52 1.49
N LYS A 3 7.55 -77.41 1.64
CA LYS A 3 6.70 -76.67 0.66
C LYS A 3 6.68 -75.18 1.10
N THR A 4 7.27 -74.35 0.24
CA THR A 4 7.21 -72.88 0.38
C THR A 4 5.92 -72.37 -0.27
N ILE A 5 5.05 -71.78 0.54
CA ILE A 5 3.82 -71.12 0.07
C ILE A 5 4.17 -69.66 -0.20
N ILE A 6 4.08 -69.27 -1.49
CA ILE A 6 4.21 -67.89 -1.95
C ILE A 6 2.82 -67.27 -1.97
N ILE A 7 2.57 -66.28 -1.13
CA ILE A 7 1.35 -65.48 -1.12
C ILE A 7 1.62 -64.23 -2.00
N PRO A 8 0.83 -63.97 -3.06
CA PRO A 8 0.97 -62.75 -3.85
C PRO A 8 0.35 -61.58 -3.07
N LEU A 9 1.20 -60.62 -2.73
CA LEU A 9 0.77 -59.33 -2.13
C LEU A 9 0.20 -58.45 -3.23
N THR A 10 -1.13 -58.43 -3.34
CA THR A 10 -1.84 -57.54 -4.26
C THR A 10 -1.82 -56.10 -3.69
N ILE A 11 -0.97 -55.26 -4.24
CA ILE A 11 -0.94 -53.82 -3.90
C ILE A 11 -2.13 -53.17 -4.58
N MET A 12 -3.15 -52.84 -3.79
CA MET A 12 -4.32 -52.08 -4.21
C MET A 12 -3.93 -50.57 -4.17
N THR A 13 -3.50 -50.04 -5.29
CA THR A 13 -3.29 -48.60 -5.49
C THR A 13 -4.64 -47.90 -5.48
N LEU A 14 -5.04 -47.31 -4.33
CA LEU A 14 -6.10 -46.31 -4.31
C LEU A 14 -5.60 -45.06 -5.05
N ALA A 15 -6.06 -44.90 -6.27
CA ALA A 15 -5.99 -43.61 -6.96
C ALA A 15 -6.95 -42.64 -6.26
N ALA A 16 -6.43 -41.84 -5.33
CA ALA A 16 -7.15 -40.68 -4.84
C ALA A 16 -7.24 -39.67 -5.98
N THR A 17 -8.33 -39.71 -6.72
CA THR A 17 -8.71 -38.62 -7.63
C THR A 17 -9.10 -37.42 -6.77
N ALA A 18 -8.10 -36.62 -6.44
CA ALA A 18 -8.36 -35.26 -5.93
C ALA A 18 -9.07 -34.54 -7.08
N CYS A 19 -10.36 -34.31 -6.94
CA CYS A 19 -11.07 -33.33 -7.75
C CYS A 19 -10.41 -31.98 -7.46
N GLN A 20 -9.42 -31.63 -8.26
CA GLN A 20 -9.01 -30.27 -8.46
C GLN A 20 -10.21 -29.57 -9.10
N GLN A 21 -11.04 -28.90 -8.29
CA GLN A 21 -11.92 -27.86 -8.77
C GLN A 21 -11.01 -26.81 -9.40
N GLY A 22 -10.75 -26.98 -10.69
CA GLY A 22 -10.13 -25.98 -11.54
C GLY A 22 -11.14 -24.88 -11.82
N GLY A 23 -11.41 -24.06 -10.82
CA GLY A 23 -11.68 -22.66 -11.09
C GLY A 23 -10.36 -22.09 -11.58
N SER A 24 -10.28 -21.65 -12.83
CA SER A 24 -9.24 -20.72 -13.25
C SER A 24 -9.41 -19.48 -12.39
N SER A 25 -8.70 -19.41 -11.26
CA SER A 25 -8.52 -18.15 -10.58
C SER A 25 -7.76 -17.29 -11.57
N GLU A 26 -8.45 -16.39 -12.23
CA GLU A 26 -7.82 -15.36 -13.05
C GLU A 26 -6.74 -14.76 -12.17
N GLU A 27 -5.48 -14.84 -12.60
CA GLU A 27 -4.35 -14.40 -11.80
C GLU A 27 -4.54 -12.90 -11.52
N ASN A 28 -4.51 -12.49 -10.26
CA ASN A 28 -4.78 -11.11 -9.88
C ASN A 28 -3.78 -10.18 -10.60
N PRO A 29 -4.26 -9.28 -11.47
CA PRO A 29 -3.38 -8.44 -12.29
C PRO A 29 -2.52 -7.46 -11.48
N LEU A 30 -2.89 -7.18 -10.22
CA LEU A 30 -2.11 -6.34 -9.30
C LEU A 30 -0.90 -7.08 -8.71
N LEU A 31 -0.87 -8.41 -8.79
CA LEU A 31 0.22 -9.26 -8.27
C LEU A 31 1.19 -9.72 -9.36
N THR A 32 0.88 -9.44 -10.61
CA THR A 32 1.72 -9.81 -11.76
C THR A 32 2.50 -8.61 -12.26
N THR A 33 3.66 -8.88 -12.89
CA THR A 33 4.40 -7.83 -13.60
C THR A 33 3.73 -7.59 -14.95
N PRO A 34 3.22 -6.40 -15.25
CA PRO A 34 2.56 -6.13 -16.52
C PRO A 34 3.54 -6.30 -17.70
N ALA A 35 3.14 -7.06 -18.72
CA ALA A 35 3.88 -7.21 -19.98
C ALA A 35 3.59 -6.06 -20.98
N THR A 36 3.14 -4.94 -20.50
CA THR A 36 2.79 -3.73 -21.26
C THR A 36 4.02 -2.86 -21.50
N PRO A 37 4.02 -1.98 -22.50
CA PRO A 37 5.06 -0.97 -22.65
C PRO A 37 5.22 -0.17 -21.36
N TYR A 38 6.47 0.02 -20.93
CA TYR A 38 6.84 0.73 -19.69
C TYR A 38 6.30 0.12 -18.38
N GLY A 39 5.79 -1.11 -18.41
CA GLY A 39 5.21 -1.75 -17.23
C GLY A 39 3.90 -1.07 -16.75
N ALA A 40 3.17 -0.40 -17.65
CA ALA A 40 1.92 0.27 -17.31
C ALA A 40 0.89 -0.75 -16.79
N PRO A 41 0.15 -0.46 -15.70
CA PRO A 41 -0.89 -1.36 -15.20
C PRO A 41 -1.97 -1.63 -16.26
N GLN A 42 -2.49 -2.85 -16.30
CA GLN A 42 -3.59 -3.22 -17.19
C GLN A 42 -4.93 -2.86 -16.54
N PHE A 43 -5.26 -1.57 -16.55
CA PHE A 43 -6.46 -1.03 -15.87
C PHE A 43 -7.76 -1.69 -16.32
N ASP A 44 -7.84 -2.12 -17.59
CA ASP A 44 -8.98 -2.85 -18.17
C ASP A 44 -9.22 -4.23 -17.54
N LYS A 45 -8.22 -4.78 -16.85
CA LYS A 45 -8.30 -6.08 -16.17
C LYS A 45 -8.43 -5.97 -14.65
N ILE A 46 -8.17 -4.79 -14.09
CA ILE A 46 -8.26 -4.57 -12.65
C ILE A 46 -9.73 -4.40 -12.29
N LYS A 47 -10.19 -5.18 -11.30
CA LYS A 47 -11.54 -5.11 -10.75
C LYS A 47 -11.45 -4.80 -9.25
N THR A 48 -12.53 -4.29 -8.68
CA THR A 48 -12.61 -3.95 -7.25
C THR A 48 -12.25 -5.13 -6.33
N GLU A 49 -12.70 -6.33 -6.70
CA GLU A 49 -12.43 -7.59 -5.97
C GLU A 49 -10.94 -7.98 -5.92
N HIS A 50 -10.08 -7.39 -6.76
CA HIS A 50 -8.64 -7.68 -6.78
C HIS A 50 -7.85 -6.95 -5.70
N TYR A 51 -8.36 -5.82 -5.17
CA TYR A 51 -7.58 -4.95 -4.29
C TYR A 51 -7.27 -5.58 -2.95
N GLU A 52 -8.27 -6.01 -2.17
CA GLU A 52 -8.02 -6.54 -0.83
C GLU A 52 -7.06 -7.76 -0.84
N PRO A 53 -7.26 -8.78 -1.71
CA PRO A 53 -6.30 -9.87 -1.80
C PRO A 53 -4.89 -9.44 -2.20
N ALA A 54 -4.77 -8.44 -3.10
CA ALA A 54 -3.47 -7.91 -3.49
C ALA A 54 -2.78 -7.18 -2.34
N PHE A 55 -3.51 -6.39 -1.56
CA PHE A 55 -2.97 -5.73 -0.38
C PHE A 55 -2.54 -6.72 0.69
N ASP A 56 -3.30 -7.78 0.94
CA ASP A 56 -2.95 -8.78 1.95
C ASP A 56 -1.64 -9.50 1.58
N VAL A 57 -1.46 -9.88 0.31
CA VAL A 57 -0.19 -10.46 -0.19
C VAL A 57 0.95 -9.44 -0.10
N ALA A 58 0.73 -8.23 -0.59
CA ALA A 58 1.77 -7.19 -0.64
C ALA A 58 2.21 -6.73 0.76
N LEU A 59 1.28 -6.65 1.73
CA LEU A 59 1.61 -6.36 3.14
C LEU A 59 2.42 -7.50 3.78
N ALA A 60 2.08 -8.76 3.48
CA ALA A 60 2.83 -9.90 4.00
C ALA A 60 4.27 -9.90 3.46
N GLU A 61 4.47 -9.67 2.16
CA GLU A 61 5.78 -9.53 1.54
C GLU A 61 6.57 -8.35 2.14
N ALA A 62 5.94 -7.19 2.25
CA ALA A 62 6.57 -5.99 2.80
C ALA A 62 7.00 -6.18 4.28
N ARG A 63 6.20 -6.86 5.10
CA ARG A 63 6.59 -7.22 6.47
C ARG A 63 7.77 -8.19 6.50
N ALA A 64 7.82 -9.16 5.59
CA ALA A 64 8.94 -10.10 5.48
C ALA A 64 10.24 -9.38 5.08
N ASP A 65 10.18 -8.39 4.17
CA ASP A 65 11.34 -7.57 3.80
C ASP A 65 11.90 -6.82 5.03
N ILE A 66 11.04 -6.18 5.82
CA ILE A 66 11.44 -5.46 7.04
C ILE A 66 12.04 -6.42 8.07
N GLU A 67 11.41 -7.58 8.27
CA GLU A 67 11.93 -8.60 9.18
C GLU A 67 13.32 -9.10 8.76
N ALA A 68 13.54 -9.30 7.46
CA ALA A 68 14.84 -9.69 6.92
C ALA A 68 15.93 -8.63 7.20
N ILE A 69 15.59 -7.32 7.09
CA ILE A 69 16.50 -6.23 7.45
C ILE A 69 16.79 -6.24 8.95
N ALA A 70 15.76 -6.36 9.78
CA ALA A 70 15.90 -6.35 11.25
C ALA A 70 16.75 -7.52 11.76
N ARG A 71 16.58 -8.71 11.16
CA ARG A 71 17.28 -9.93 11.55
C ARG A 71 18.63 -10.14 10.84
N ASN A 72 19.05 -9.24 9.99
CA ASN A 72 20.32 -9.37 9.29
C ASN A 72 21.49 -9.41 10.33
N PRO A 73 22.26 -10.51 10.42
CA PRO A 73 23.33 -10.66 11.39
C PRO A 73 24.57 -9.80 11.09
N GLU A 74 24.65 -9.27 9.88
CA GLU A 74 25.78 -8.46 9.45
C GLU A 74 25.70 -7.05 10.03
N PRO A 75 26.87 -6.39 10.28
CA PRO A 75 26.89 -4.98 10.66
C PRO A 75 26.10 -4.12 9.69
N PRO A 76 25.36 -3.11 10.19
CA PRO A 76 24.60 -2.20 9.33
C PRO A 76 25.52 -1.45 8.35
N THR A 77 25.15 -1.50 7.07
CA THR A 77 25.79 -0.73 5.99
C THR A 77 24.74 0.08 5.25
N PHE A 78 25.17 1.01 4.40
CA PHE A 78 24.27 1.76 3.53
C PHE A 78 23.42 0.81 2.67
N ASP A 79 24.04 -0.20 2.04
CA ASP A 79 23.34 -1.15 1.17
C ASP A 79 22.37 -2.06 1.94
N ASN A 80 22.85 -2.73 3.01
CA ASN A 80 22.03 -3.73 3.71
C ASN A 80 21.00 -3.13 4.67
N THR A 81 20.94 -1.81 4.79
CA THR A 81 20.01 -1.11 5.66
C THR A 81 19.23 -0.05 4.90
N ILE A 82 19.89 0.97 4.35
CA ILE A 82 19.19 2.11 3.73
C ILE A 82 18.62 1.74 2.36
N VAL A 83 19.43 1.16 1.48
CA VAL A 83 18.97 0.69 0.17
C VAL A 83 17.97 -0.47 0.31
N ALA A 84 18.19 -1.34 1.29
CA ALA A 84 17.26 -2.43 1.59
C ALA A 84 15.88 -1.89 2.05
N LEU A 85 15.84 -0.87 2.93
CA LEU A 85 14.61 -0.18 3.33
C LEU A 85 13.92 0.51 2.16
N GLU A 86 14.66 1.21 1.31
CA GLU A 86 14.11 1.89 0.12
C GLU A 86 13.47 0.92 -0.86
N ARG A 87 13.99 -0.29 -0.96
CA ARG A 87 13.46 -1.35 -1.84
C ARG A 87 12.37 -2.20 -1.19
N SER A 88 12.24 -2.15 0.13
CA SER A 88 11.21 -2.90 0.82
C SER A 88 9.82 -2.44 0.45
N GLY A 89 8.87 -3.37 0.39
CA GLY A 89 7.47 -3.06 0.14
C GLY A 89 7.17 -2.49 -1.26
N ASN A 90 8.01 -2.69 -2.26
CA ASN A 90 7.78 -2.17 -3.62
C ASN A 90 6.44 -2.60 -4.21
N ARG A 91 6.03 -3.87 -3.99
CA ARG A 91 4.71 -4.35 -4.43
C ARG A 91 3.60 -3.62 -3.71
N LEU A 92 3.71 -3.44 -2.39
CA LEU A 92 2.73 -2.71 -1.60
C LEU A 92 2.56 -1.28 -2.09
N ASN A 93 3.68 -0.59 -2.37
CA ASN A 93 3.66 0.74 -2.93
C ASN A 93 2.98 0.79 -4.31
N SER A 94 3.25 -0.20 -5.18
CA SER A 94 2.62 -0.28 -6.50
C SER A 94 1.11 -0.49 -6.39
N VAL A 95 0.66 -1.45 -5.58
CA VAL A 95 -0.77 -1.71 -5.38
C VAL A 95 -1.48 -0.51 -4.75
N ALA A 96 -0.87 0.11 -3.74
CA ALA A 96 -1.41 1.29 -3.08
C ALA A 96 -1.51 2.48 -4.04
N THR A 97 -0.48 2.73 -4.85
CA THR A 97 -0.50 3.82 -5.84
C THR A 97 -1.63 3.64 -6.84
N ILE A 98 -1.85 2.43 -7.38
CA ILE A 98 -2.95 2.17 -8.32
C ILE A 98 -4.30 2.37 -7.63
N PHE A 99 -4.47 1.78 -6.44
CA PHE A 99 -5.74 1.85 -5.69
C PHE A 99 -6.11 3.30 -5.36
N PHE A 100 -5.23 4.04 -4.69
CA PHE A 100 -5.55 5.39 -4.24
C PHE A 100 -5.63 6.40 -5.39
N ALA A 101 -4.90 6.19 -6.50
CA ALA A 101 -5.06 7.01 -7.70
C ALA A 101 -6.45 6.85 -8.32
N LEU A 102 -6.94 5.61 -8.44
CA LEU A 102 -8.28 5.33 -8.96
C LEU A 102 -9.37 5.78 -7.99
N GLN A 103 -9.22 5.52 -6.70
CA GLN A 103 -10.15 5.97 -5.67
C GLN A 103 -10.29 7.50 -5.65
N SER A 104 -9.19 8.24 -5.86
CA SER A 104 -9.21 9.69 -5.93
C SER A 104 -9.85 10.25 -7.22
N ALA A 105 -9.75 9.52 -8.35
CA ALA A 105 -10.23 9.97 -9.64
C ALA A 105 -11.69 9.55 -9.92
N GLU A 106 -12.06 8.33 -9.53
CA GLU A 106 -13.36 7.72 -9.80
C GLU A 106 -13.71 6.73 -8.70
N THR A 107 -14.13 7.25 -7.54
CA THR A 107 -14.50 6.40 -6.40
C THR A 107 -15.90 5.79 -6.54
N SER A 108 -16.16 4.78 -5.72
CA SER A 108 -17.48 4.18 -5.50
C SER A 108 -17.64 3.83 -4.02
N ASP A 109 -18.86 3.59 -3.58
CA ASP A 109 -19.14 3.15 -2.20
C ASP A 109 -18.33 1.90 -1.82
N GLU A 110 -18.11 0.99 -2.78
CA GLU A 110 -17.30 -0.22 -2.58
C GLU A 110 -15.81 0.11 -2.40
N MET A 111 -15.26 1.01 -3.24
CA MET A 111 -13.88 1.47 -3.14
C MET A 111 -13.63 2.20 -1.81
N ASP A 112 -14.57 3.05 -1.40
CA ASP A 112 -14.47 3.76 -0.13
C ASP A 112 -14.52 2.81 1.07
N ALA A 113 -15.38 1.79 1.03
CA ALA A 113 -15.42 0.74 2.06
C ALA A 113 -14.13 -0.08 2.12
N ILE A 114 -13.47 -0.33 0.98
CA ILE A 114 -12.14 -0.97 0.94
C ILE A 114 -11.09 -0.04 1.57
N ALA A 115 -11.08 1.25 1.20
CA ALA A 115 -10.15 2.22 1.77
C ALA A 115 -10.26 2.29 3.30
N GLU A 116 -11.49 2.29 3.85
CA GLU A 116 -11.74 2.27 5.29
C GLU A 116 -11.13 1.04 5.99
N ARG A 117 -11.15 -0.13 5.34
CA ARG A 117 -10.56 -1.35 5.88
C ARG A 117 -9.03 -1.42 5.73
N LEU A 118 -8.49 -0.79 4.68
CA LEU A 118 -7.06 -0.81 4.37
C LEU A 118 -6.27 0.21 5.19
N GLN A 119 -6.82 1.40 5.42
CA GLN A 119 -6.11 2.49 6.11
C GLN A 119 -5.50 2.07 7.46
N PRO A 120 -6.23 1.42 8.37
CA PRO A 120 -5.64 0.97 9.63
C PRO A 120 -4.46 -0.01 9.44
N LYS A 121 -4.57 -0.95 8.47
CA LYS A 121 -3.51 -1.92 8.17
C LYS A 121 -2.24 -1.24 7.67
N LEU A 122 -2.37 -0.22 6.82
CA LEU A 122 -1.24 0.54 6.28
C LEU A 122 -0.57 1.41 7.33
N VAL A 123 -1.36 2.05 8.20
CA VAL A 123 -0.84 2.83 9.33
C VAL A 123 -0.13 1.94 10.33
N GLU A 124 -0.69 0.77 10.65
CA GLU A 124 -0.04 -0.20 11.52
C GLU A 124 1.30 -0.66 10.93
N TYR A 125 1.34 -1.02 9.65
CA TYR A 125 2.58 -1.38 8.96
C TYR A 125 3.63 -0.25 9.03
N SER A 126 3.22 0.98 8.78
CA SER A 126 4.11 2.16 8.89
C SER A 126 4.64 2.35 10.32
N ASN A 127 3.76 2.25 11.31
CA ASN A 127 4.13 2.36 12.72
C ASN A 127 5.08 1.24 13.16
N ASP A 128 4.89 0.01 12.66
CA ASP A 128 5.76 -1.12 12.95
C ASP A 128 7.19 -0.89 12.47
N ILE A 129 7.36 -0.20 11.35
CA ILE A 129 8.69 0.17 10.82
C ILE A 129 9.30 1.31 11.64
N TYR A 130 8.60 2.45 11.72
CA TYR A 130 9.18 3.67 12.30
C TYR A 130 9.39 3.62 13.81
N LEU A 131 8.63 2.78 14.52
CA LEU A 131 8.75 2.60 15.97
C LEU A 131 9.60 1.38 16.36
N ASP A 132 10.11 0.60 15.37
CA ASP A 132 10.98 -0.54 15.64
C ASP A 132 12.37 -0.07 16.10
N PRO A 133 12.79 -0.42 17.32
CA PRO A 133 14.08 0.01 17.86
C PRO A 133 15.26 -0.65 17.15
N VAL A 134 15.09 -1.86 16.59
CA VAL A 134 16.15 -2.60 15.90
C VAL A 134 16.42 -1.95 14.55
N ILE A 135 15.38 -1.68 13.77
CA ILE A 135 15.50 -0.98 12.49
C ILE A 135 16.09 0.42 12.71
N PHE A 136 15.56 1.17 13.68
CA PHE A 136 16.10 2.50 13.98
C PHE A 136 17.57 2.47 14.37
N GLN A 137 17.98 1.51 15.20
CA GLN A 137 19.39 1.39 15.58
C GLN A 137 20.29 1.10 14.36
N ARG A 138 19.84 0.28 13.41
CA ARG A 138 20.56 0.02 12.16
C ARG A 138 20.70 1.31 11.33
N VAL A 139 19.60 2.03 11.11
CA VAL A 139 19.56 3.30 10.39
C VAL A 139 20.47 4.33 11.06
N LYS A 140 20.40 4.46 12.39
CA LYS A 140 21.23 5.37 13.17
C LYS A 140 22.72 5.05 13.05
N THR A 141 23.08 3.77 13.10
CA THR A 141 24.47 3.32 12.96
C THR A 141 25.02 3.74 11.60
N VAL A 142 24.27 3.56 10.50
CA VAL A 142 24.71 4.00 9.16
C VAL A 142 24.81 5.52 9.10
N TYR A 143 23.85 6.24 9.67
CA TYR A 143 23.83 7.70 9.70
C TYR A 143 25.01 8.30 10.47
N ASP A 144 25.33 7.75 11.63
CA ASP A 144 26.45 8.23 12.47
C ASP A 144 27.82 8.02 11.76
N ASN A 145 27.97 6.93 11.00
CA ASN A 145 29.19 6.60 10.26
C ASN A 145 29.18 7.04 8.79
N ARG A 146 28.27 7.93 8.40
CA ARG A 146 28.05 8.33 7.00
C ARG A 146 29.29 8.85 6.26
N ALA A 147 30.24 9.40 6.99
CA ALA A 147 31.48 9.89 6.41
C ALA A 147 32.37 8.77 5.82
N ASP A 148 32.19 7.53 6.30
CA ASP A 148 33.03 6.40 5.92
C ASP A 148 32.58 5.72 4.63
N TYR A 149 31.36 6.03 4.15
CA TYR A 149 30.76 5.35 2.99
C TYR A 149 31.07 6.00 1.64
N GLY A 150 31.61 7.23 1.61
CA GLY A 150 31.91 7.93 0.35
C GLY A 150 30.64 8.13 -0.54
N LEU A 151 29.49 8.37 0.07
CA LEU A 151 28.20 8.50 -0.59
C LEU A 151 28.18 9.68 -1.57
N ASP A 152 27.53 9.50 -2.70
CA ASP A 152 27.23 10.62 -3.58
C ASP A 152 26.12 11.52 -3.01
N ILE A 153 25.71 12.55 -3.77
CA ILE A 153 24.71 13.52 -3.32
C ILE A 153 23.34 12.84 -3.15
N GLN A 154 22.96 11.89 -4.02
CA GLN A 154 21.67 11.22 -3.98
C GLN A 154 21.60 10.25 -2.80
N ASP A 155 22.63 9.45 -2.62
CA ASP A 155 22.74 8.49 -1.52
C ASP A 155 22.82 9.20 -0.17
N SER A 156 23.56 10.30 -0.08
CA SER A 156 23.60 11.14 1.12
C SER A 156 22.23 11.73 1.47
N MET A 157 21.47 12.15 0.46
CA MET A 157 20.13 12.67 0.65
C MET A 157 19.15 11.56 1.07
N LEU A 158 19.25 10.37 0.47
CA LEU A 158 18.43 9.21 0.86
C LEU A 158 18.67 8.87 2.33
N LEU A 159 19.94 8.76 2.75
CA LEU A 159 20.29 8.47 4.14
C LEU A 159 19.76 9.54 5.10
N ASP A 160 19.95 10.83 4.78
CA ASP A 160 19.48 11.94 5.62
C ASP A 160 17.95 11.94 5.77
N ARG A 161 17.23 11.73 4.67
CA ARG A 161 15.76 11.64 4.68
C ARG A 161 15.27 10.44 5.48
N THR A 162 15.87 9.27 5.25
CA THR A 162 15.51 8.04 5.98
C THR A 162 15.69 8.24 7.48
N TYR A 163 16.87 8.72 7.93
CA TYR A 163 17.11 8.98 9.34
C TYR A 163 16.11 9.97 9.94
N LYS A 164 15.88 11.10 9.25
CA LYS A 164 14.91 12.12 9.71
C LYS A 164 13.48 11.60 9.74
N SER A 165 13.11 10.71 8.83
CA SER A 165 11.78 10.08 8.82
C SER A 165 11.59 9.21 10.05
N PHE A 166 12.58 8.40 10.43
CA PHE A 166 12.54 7.64 11.69
C PHE A 166 12.42 8.53 12.92
N VAL A 167 13.24 9.58 13.01
CA VAL A 167 13.19 10.52 14.15
C VAL A 167 11.81 11.19 14.25
N ARG A 168 11.26 11.66 13.14
CA ARG A 168 9.93 12.29 13.09
C ARG A 168 8.80 11.28 13.29
N GLY A 169 9.00 10.04 12.85
CA GLY A 169 8.09 8.93 13.03
C GLY A 169 8.06 8.36 14.45
N GLY A 170 8.80 8.97 15.39
CA GLY A 170 8.72 8.63 16.81
C GLY A 170 9.71 7.56 17.27
N ALA A 171 10.73 7.22 16.48
CA ALA A 171 11.72 6.19 16.83
C ALA A 171 12.43 6.45 18.17
N GLY A 172 12.61 7.73 18.53
CA GLY A 172 13.26 8.16 19.79
C GLY A 172 12.33 8.25 20.99
N LEU A 173 11.05 7.95 20.84
CA LEU A 173 10.08 7.97 21.95
C LEU A 173 10.30 6.77 22.89
N ASP A 174 9.95 6.96 24.17
CA ASP A 174 9.80 5.85 25.10
C ASP A 174 8.54 5.00 24.77
N GLU A 175 8.35 3.87 25.43
CA GLU A 175 7.26 2.95 25.12
C GLU A 175 5.87 3.61 25.29
N ALA A 176 5.67 4.45 26.31
CA ALA A 176 4.41 5.18 26.52
C ALA A 176 4.18 6.21 25.39
N GLY A 177 5.24 6.89 24.96
CA GLY A 177 5.22 7.81 23.83
C GLY A 177 4.90 7.11 22.52
N LYS A 178 5.48 5.92 22.26
CA LYS A 178 5.19 5.10 21.08
C LYS A 178 3.74 4.63 21.06
N GLU A 179 3.22 4.17 22.20
CA GLU A 179 1.81 3.78 22.32
C GLU A 179 0.88 4.95 22.00
N ARG A 180 1.16 6.13 22.57
CA ARG A 180 0.41 7.35 22.28
C ARG A 180 0.52 7.77 20.82
N TYR A 181 1.69 7.65 20.22
CA TYR A 181 1.92 7.94 18.80
C TYR A 181 1.07 7.01 17.92
N ARG A 182 1.05 5.69 18.16
CA ARG A 182 0.21 4.72 17.44
C ARG A 182 -1.27 5.10 17.53
N ALA A 183 -1.76 5.44 18.72
CA ALA A 183 -3.16 5.86 18.91
C ALA A 183 -3.50 7.09 18.07
N ILE A 184 -2.64 8.11 18.08
CA ILE A 184 -2.83 9.35 17.33
C ILE A 184 -2.80 9.11 15.82
N THR A 185 -1.83 8.33 15.31
CA THR A 185 -1.72 8.08 13.86
C THR A 185 -2.89 7.28 13.32
N ASN A 186 -3.42 6.31 14.08
CA ASN A 186 -4.61 5.57 13.73
C ASN A 186 -5.87 6.47 13.69
N GLU A 187 -6.03 7.34 14.68
CA GLU A 187 -7.14 8.30 14.73
C GLU A 187 -7.05 9.29 13.56
N LEU A 188 -5.86 9.84 13.29
CA LEU A 188 -5.62 10.76 12.17
C LEU A 188 -5.95 10.11 10.83
N ALA A 189 -5.56 8.86 10.59
CA ALA A 189 -5.87 8.16 9.34
C ALA A 189 -7.38 8.04 9.12
N THR A 190 -8.12 7.65 10.15
CA THR A 190 -9.58 7.55 10.10
C THR A 190 -10.24 8.91 9.87
N LEU A 191 -9.78 9.96 10.57
CA LEU A 191 -10.33 11.30 10.44
C LEU A 191 -10.03 11.93 9.08
N SER A 192 -8.83 11.69 8.52
CA SER A 192 -8.44 12.19 7.20
C SER A 192 -9.33 11.60 6.11
N LEU A 193 -9.52 10.27 6.10
CA LEU A 193 -10.39 9.61 5.14
C LEU A 193 -11.83 10.15 5.25
N LYS A 194 -12.37 10.27 6.46
CA LYS A 194 -13.72 10.80 6.67
C LYS A 194 -13.83 12.26 6.24
N PHE A 195 -12.78 13.06 6.43
CA PHE A 195 -12.75 14.44 5.98
C PHE A 195 -12.83 14.52 4.45
N GLU A 196 -12.05 13.70 3.72
CA GLU A 196 -12.06 13.65 2.26
C GLU A 196 -13.44 13.26 1.71
N GLN A 197 -14.06 12.23 2.28
CA GLN A 197 -15.43 11.80 1.93
C GLN A 197 -16.45 12.93 2.17
N ASN A 198 -16.36 13.63 3.31
CA ASN A 198 -17.25 14.76 3.63
C ASN A 198 -17.05 15.94 2.67
N VAL A 199 -15.80 16.25 2.28
CA VAL A 199 -15.50 17.31 1.30
C VAL A 199 -16.12 16.95 -0.04
N LEU A 200 -15.96 15.71 -0.52
CA LEU A 200 -16.56 15.27 -1.77
C LEU A 200 -18.09 15.36 -1.71
N ALA A 201 -18.70 14.83 -0.66
CA ALA A 201 -20.16 14.88 -0.48
C ALA A 201 -20.69 16.33 -0.44
N ALA A 202 -20.01 17.22 0.29
CA ALA A 202 -20.39 18.62 0.38
C ALA A 202 -20.24 19.35 -0.97
N THR A 203 -19.18 19.03 -1.72
CA THR A 203 -18.95 19.58 -3.06
C THR A 203 -20.03 19.14 -4.03
N ASN A 204 -20.38 17.86 -4.02
CA ASN A 204 -21.42 17.30 -4.90
C ASN A 204 -22.83 17.79 -4.54
N ALA A 205 -23.08 18.09 -3.27
CA ALA A 205 -24.35 18.64 -2.81
C ALA A 205 -24.46 20.18 -3.04
N PHE A 206 -23.37 20.85 -3.38
CA PHE A 206 -23.38 22.29 -3.55
C PHE A 206 -24.05 22.68 -4.86
N THR A 207 -25.09 23.51 -4.77
CA THR A 207 -25.75 24.10 -5.94
C THR A 207 -25.89 25.62 -5.74
N LEU A 208 -25.40 26.40 -6.69
CA LEU A 208 -25.60 27.83 -6.73
C LEU A 208 -26.75 28.18 -7.67
N ASN A 209 -27.91 28.51 -7.10
CA ASN A 209 -29.03 29.03 -7.85
C ASN A 209 -28.88 30.55 -8.10
N ILE A 210 -28.85 30.96 -9.37
CA ILE A 210 -28.83 32.39 -9.75
C ILE A 210 -30.23 32.76 -10.21
N PRO A 211 -30.99 33.58 -9.45
CA PRO A 211 -32.33 33.98 -9.82
C PRO A 211 -32.33 34.76 -11.17
N ALA A 212 -33.42 34.63 -11.94
CA ALA A 212 -33.57 35.33 -13.23
C ALA A 212 -33.35 36.86 -13.13
N ALA A 213 -33.67 37.47 -12.00
CA ALA A 213 -33.39 38.89 -11.72
C ALA A 213 -31.90 39.27 -11.76
N ASN A 214 -31.01 38.29 -11.62
CA ASN A 214 -29.55 38.45 -11.64
C ASN A 214 -28.92 37.94 -12.95
N SER A 215 -29.71 37.61 -13.98
CA SER A 215 -29.26 37.07 -15.26
C SER A 215 -28.24 37.97 -15.99
N ALA A 216 -28.28 39.27 -15.75
CA ALA A 216 -27.28 40.21 -16.31
C ALA A 216 -25.85 39.88 -15.84
N LYS A 217 -25.67 39.39 -14.60
CA LYS A 217 -24.36 38.95 -14.07
C LYS A 217 -23.86 37.64 -14.73
N VAL A 218 -24.78 36.80 -15.14
CA VAL A 218 -24.45 35.56 -15.85
C VAL A 218 -23.95 35.88 -17.27
N ALA A 219 -24.49 36.93 -17.91
CA ALA A 219 -24.05 37.36 -19.23
C ALA A 219 -22.61 37.90 -19.28
N GLU A 220 -22.04 38.30 -18.12
CA GLU A 220 -20.66 38.75 -18.01
C GLU A 220 -19.66 37.58 -17.87
N LEU A 221 -20.14 36.33 -17.64
CA LEU A 221 -19.29 35.15 -17.54
C LEU A 221 -18.79 34.70 -18.93
N PRO A 222 -17.60 34.10 -19.02
CA PRO A 222 -17.09 33.49 -20.25
C PRO A 222 -18.06 32.45 -20.83
N ASP A 223 -18.10 32.30 -22.15
CA ASP A 223 -19.03 31.40 -22.84
C ASP A 223 -18.96 29.95 -22.33
N PHE A 224 -17.76 29.42 -22.12
CA PHE A 224 -17.58 28.05 -21.63
C PHE A 224 -18.19 27.82 -20.23
N VAL A 225 -18.21 28.84 -19.37
CA VAL A 225 -18.85 28.76 -18.04
C VAL A 225 -20.37 28.76 -18.21
N ARG A 226 -20.89 29.64 -19.11
CA ARG A 226 -22.33 29.71 -19.36
C ARG A 226 -22.89 28.43 -19.99
N GLU A 227 -22.12 27.82 -20.90
CA GLU A 227 -22.48 26.54 -21.52
C GLU A 227 -22.54 25.41 -20.50
N SER A 228 -21.57 25.32 -19.58
CA SER A 228 -21.59 24.32 -18.53
C SER A 228 -22.73 24.47 -17.50
N MET A 229 -23.19 25.72 -17.29
CA MET A 229 -24.36 25.99 -16.41
C MET A 229 -25.69 25.63 -17.07
N ALA A 230 -25.78 25.62 -18.39
CA ALA A 230 -27.02 25.34 -19.12
C ALA A 230 -27.39 23.86 -19.17
N ASP A 231 -26.41 22.98 -19.04
CA ASP A 231 -26.60 21.52 -19.09
C ASP A 231 -27.27 20.95 -17.81
N GLU A 232 -27.20 21.69 -16.69
CA GLU A 232 -27.85 21.30 -15.42
C GLU A 232 -29.22 21.95 -15.19
N ALA A 233 -29.62 22.91 -16.00
CA ALA A 233 -30.90 23.64 -15.87
C ALA A 233 -32.01 23.06 -16.76
#